data_97c928fbff9a9a589f8697e35866ff55
#
_entry.id   97c928fbff9a9a589f8697e35866ff55
#
_cell.length_a   1.000
_cell.length_b   1.000
_cell.length_c   1.000
_cell.angle_alpha   90.00
_cell.angle_beta   90.00
_cell.angle_gamma   90.00
#
_symmetry.space_group_name_H-M   'P 1'
#
loop_
_entity.id
_entity.type
_entity.pdbx_description
1 polymer ?
#
loop_
_entity_poly.entity_id
_entity_poly.type
_entity_poly.pdbx_seq_one_letter_code
_entity_poly.pdbx_strand_id
1 'polypeptide(L)'
;MDKKSNFVELKKSNKIWAIGSIHSNLKSFNSIKKFLLNNFESYDKLIFLGNIIGLGNNSKETLSSVIDLRFKLMAKFKLEPESIVFLRGAQEEMFSKLLQLQLAPNPTEIIEWMFDHGVNETIKSYGFSESEVKSIASSGTINISKWTTGLNKTLQNNLGHTQYFLNLKHAAYSNTKKILFVN
;
A
#
# COMPACT_ATOMS: atom_id res chain seq x y z
N MET A 1 18.44 13.87 -10.52
CA MET A 1 17.38 13.01 -9.97
C MET A 1 16.56 13.85 -9.00
N ASP A 2 15.40 14.29 -9.40
CA ASP A 2 14.50 15.00 -8.48
C ASP A 2 14.16 14.07 -7.33
N LYS A 3 14.47 14.48 -6.10
CA LYS A 3 14.00 13.80 -4.89
C LYS A 3 12.48 13.82 -4.95
N LYS A 4 11.84 12.67 -5.26
CA LYS A 4 10.38 12.55 -5.18
C LYS A 4 9.94 13.08 -3.82
N SER A 5 9.22 14.19 -3.79
CA SER A 5 8.71 14.77 -2.55
C SER A 5 7.85 13.72 -1.82
N ASN A 6 8.09 13.57 -0.51
CA ASN A 6 7.27 12.74 0.36
C ASN A 6 5.90 13.37 0.66
N PHE A 7 5.70 14.62 0.24
CA PHE A 7 4.50 15.41 0.44
C PHE A 7 3.87 15.76 -0.91
N VAL A 8 2.55 15.76 -0.97
CA VAL A 8 1.80 16.09 -2.18
C VAL A 8 0.85 17.23 -1.92
N GLU A 9 0.91 18.26 -2.77
CA GLU A 9 -0.12 19.27 -2.85
C GLU A 9 -1.27 18.76 -3.74
N LEU A 10 -2.46 18.69 -3.18
CA LEU A 10 -3.68 18.46 -3.96
C LEU A 10 -4.04 19.76 -4.65
N LYS A 11 -3.73 19.88 -5.92
CA LYS A 11 -4.08 21.03 -6.76
C LYS A 11 -5.57 21.31 -6.67
N LYS A 12 -6.03 22.47 -7.12
CA LYS A 12 -7.44 22.90 -7.09
C LYS A 12 -8.38 21.73 -7.43
N SER A 13 -9.34 21.48 -6.56
CA SER A 13 -10.29 20.38 -6.64
C SER A 13 -11.70 20.85 -6.28
N ASN A 14 -12.71 20.18 -6.85
CA ASN A 14 -14.10 20.40 -6.43
C ASN A 14 -14.40 19.66 -5.14
N LYS A 15 -14.03 18.38 -5.09
CA LYS A 15 -14.20 17.52 -3.91
C LYS A 15 -12.88 16.77 -3.64
N ILE A 16 -12.66 16.41 -2.38
CA ILE A 16 -11.58 15.51 -1.97
C ILE A 16 -12.24 14.32 -1.26
N TRP A 17 -12.08 13.15 -1.88
CA TRP A 17 -12.53 11.88 -1.33
C TRP A 17 -11.40 11.29 -0.49
N ALA A 18 -11.61 11.14 0.81
CA ALA A 18 -10.64 10.53 1.71
C ALA A 18 -11.14 9.14 2.14
N ILE A 19 -10.33 8.12 1.90
CA ILE A 19 -10.60 6.73 2.28
C ILE A 19 -9.68 6.35 3.43
N GLY A 20 -10.27 5.96 4.57
CA GLY A 20 -9.54 5.49 5.74
C GLY A 20 -8.95 4.08 5.57
N SER A 21 -8.57 3.46 6.67
CA SER A 21 -7.98 2.12 6.69
C SER A 21 -8.94 1.07 6.13
N ILE A 22 -8.46 0.22 5.24
CA ILE A 22 -9.23 -0.86 4.59
C ILE A 22 -8.92 -2.21 5.24
N HIS A 23 -7.66 -2.42 5.66
CA HIS A 23 -7.18 -3.65 6.29
C HIS A 23 -7.62 -4.91 5.54
N SER A 24 -7.34 -4.94 4.24
CA SER A 24 -7.62 -6.11 3.37
C SER A 24 -9.10 -6.50 3.28
N ASN A 25 -10.03 -5.64 3.68
CA ASN A 25 -11.46 -5.90 3.57
C ASN A 25 -11.95 -5.64 2.13
N LEU A 26 -11.71 -6.62 1.27
CA LEU A 26 -12.07 -6.56 -0.15
C LEU A 26 -13.57 -6.31 -0.37
N LYS A 27 -14.43 -6.92 0.46
CA LYS A 27 -15.89 -6.77 0.33
C LYS A 27 -16.32 -5.33 0.57
N SER A 28 -15.88 -4.73 1.66
CA SER A 28 -16.18 -3.32 1.98
C SER A 28 -15.59 -2.39 0.93
N PHE A 29 -14.34 -2.65 0.51
CA PHE A 29 -13.71 -1.84 -0.53
C PHE A 29 -14.45 -1.91 -1.87
N ASN A 30 -14.96 -3.06 -2.29
CA ASN A 30 -15.72 -3.17 -3.54
C ASN A 30 -17.01 -2.32 -3.52
N SER A 31 -17.64 -2.14 -2.37
CA SER A 31 -18.77 -1.23 -2.21
C SER A 31 -18.35 0.24 -2.38
N ILE A 32 -17.24 0.63 -1.75
CA ILE A 32 -16.63 1.97 -1.89
C ILE A 32 -16.23 2.22 -3.36
N LYS A 33 -15.59 1.24 -3.99
CA LYS A 33 -15.18 1.31 -5.40
C LYS A 33 -16.37 1.56 -6.34
N LYS A 34 -17.45 0.81 -6.16
CA LYS A 34 -18.69 1.01 -6.94
C LYS A 34 -19.26 2.41 -6.74
N PHE A 35 -19.29 2.88 -5.50
CA PHE A 35 -19.75 4.23 -5.16
C PHE A 35 -18.89 5.31 -5.84
N LEU A 36 -17.55 5.21 -5.74
CA LEU A 36 -16.64 6.17 -6.37
C LEU A 36 -16.75 6.18 -7.89
N LEU A 37 -16.86 5.01 -8.54
CA LEU A 37 -17.02 4.95 -10.01
C LEU A 37 -18.27 5.66 -10.53
N ASN A 38 -19.31 5.77 -9.68
CA ASN A 38 -20.57 6.43 -10.02
C ASN A 38 -20.60 7.92 -9.64
N ASN A 39 -19.81 8.35 -8.65
CA ASN A 39 -19.93 9.71 -8.07
C ASN A 39 -18.68 10.58 -8.24
N PHE A 40 -17.57 10.03 -8.72
CA PHE A 40 -16.33 10.77 -8.94
C PHE A 40 -16.41 11.60 -10.22
N GLU A 41 -15.91 12.84 -10.16
CA GLU A 41 -15.94 13.82 -11.24
C GLU A 41 -14.52 14.25 -11.68
N SER A 42 -14.40 14.92 -12.84
CA SER A 42 -13.12 15.23 -13.49
C SER A 42 -12.13 16.05 -12.66
N TYR A 43 -12.62 16.91 -11.74
CA TYR A 43 -11.78 17.76 -10.91
C TYR A 43 -11.69 17.27 -9.45
N ASP A 44 -12.23 16.10 -9.16
CA ASP A 44 -12.14 15.52 -7.83
C ASP A 44 -10.73 14.97 -7.58
N LYS A 45 -10.38 14.87 -6.30
CA LYS A 45 -9.17 14.20 -5.81
C LYS A 45 -9.56 13.03 -4.93
N LEU A 46 -8.76 11.99 -4.98
CA LEU A 46 -8.92 10.80 -4.14
C LEU A 46 -7.65 10.59 -3.32
N ILE A 47 -7.80 10.40 -2.03
CA ILE A 47 -6.71 10.10 -1.13
C ILE A 47 -7.02 8.87 -0.30
N PHE A 48 -6.11 7.90 -0.31
CA PHE A 48 -6.12 6.76 0.60
C PHE A 48 -5.19 7.09 1.75
N LEU A 49 -5.71 7.03 2.98
CA LEU A 49 -4.98 7.42 4.18
C LEU A 49 -4.00 6.33 4.66
N GLY A 50 -3.86 5.23 3.94
CA GLY A 50 -2.97 4.11 4.27
C GLY A 50 -3.72 2.95 4.91
N ASN A 51 -2.96 1.92 5.32
CA ASN A 51 -3.47 0.66 5.85
C ASN A 51 -4.48 -0.03 4.90
N ILE A 52 -4.15 -0.07 3.61
CA ILE A 52 -4.93 -0.81 2.61
C ILE A 52 -4.78 -2.31 2.83
N ILE A 53 -3.56 -2.75 3.12
CA ILE A 53 -3.16 -4.13 3.42
C ILE A 53 -3.17 -4.41 4.93
N GLY A 54 -2.86 -5.63 5.31
CA GLY A 54 -2.70 -6.08 6.70
C GLY A 54 -4.00 -6.46 7.39
N LEU A 55 -3.90 -7.20 8.50
CA LEU A 55 -4.97 -7.65 9.39
C LEU A 55 -6.05 -8.55 8.79
N GLY A 56 -6.12 -8.69 7.48
CA GLY A 56 -7.07 -9.54 6.77
C GLY A 56 -6.40 -10.36 5.66
N ASN A 57 -7.05 -11.42 5.23
CA ASN A 57 -6.50 -12.44 4.35
C ASN A 57 -6.53 -12.11 2.84
N ASN A 58 -7.09 -10.97 2.45
CA ASN A 58 -7.24 -10.56 1.04
C ASN A 58 -6.35 -9.37 0.66
N SER A 59 -5.15 -9.24 1.25
CA SER A 59 -4.27 -8.07 1.02
C SER A 59 -3.92 -7.89 -0.46
N LYS A 60 -3.53 -8.95 -1.15
CA LYS A 60 -3.17 -8.94 -2.56
C LYS A 60 -4.36 -8.53 -3.45
N GLU A 61 -5.52 -9.14 -3.24
CA GLU A 61 -6.74 -8.88 -4.02
C GLU A 61 -7.27 -7.46 -3.75
N THR A 62 -7.21 -7.01 -2.50
CA THR A 62 -7.63 -5.66 -2.12
C THR A 62 -6.73 -4.62 -2.78
N LEU A 63 -5.41 -4.80 -2.71
CA LEU A 63 -4.47 -3.90 -3.36
C LEU A 63 -4.65 -3.89 -4.88
N SER A 64 -4.83 -5.05 -5.52
CA SER A 64 -5.15 -5.15 -6.95
C SER A 64 -6.43 -4.39 -7.30
N SER A 65 -7.48 -4.48 -6.45
CA SER A 65 -8.74 -3.78 -6.67
C SER A 65 -8.61 -2.25 -6.51
N VAL A 66 -7.76 -1.79 -5.58
CA VAL A 66 -7.43 -0.37 -5.37
C VAL A 66 -6.67 0.18 -6.58
N ILE A 67 -5.71 -0.54 -7.09
CA ILE A 67 -4.92 -0.17 -8.29
C ILE A 67 -5.83 -0.13 -9.53
N ASP A 68 -6.73 -1.10 -9.70
CA ASP A 68 -7.71 -1.10 -10.78
C ASP A 68 -8.67 0.11 -10.72
N LEU A 69 -9.13 0.48 -9.51
CA LEU A 69 -9.91 1.71 -9.34
C LEU A 69 -9.12 2.94 -9.81
N ARG A 70 -7.86 3.06 -9.40
CA ARG A 70 -6.98 4.16 -9.83
C ARG A 70 -6.91 4.23 -11.35
N PHE A 71 -6.62 3.13 -12.02
CA PHE A 71 -6.52 3.10 -13.48
C PHE A 71 -7.84 3.47 -14.16
N LYS A 72 -8.97 2.96 -13.67
CA LYS A 72 -10.30 3.28 -14.21
C LYS A 72 -10.64 4.75 -14.10
N LEU A 73 -10.40 5.37 -12.93
CA LEU A 73 -10.66 6.79 -12.74
C LEU A 73 -9.72 7.65 -13.58
N MET A 74 -8.42 7.32 -13.62
CA MET A 74 -7.45 8.05 -14.44
C MET A 74 -7.80 7.99 -15.93
N ALA A 75 -8.17 6.82 -16.43
CA ALA A 75 -8.55 6.65 -17.83
C ALA A 75 -9.87 7.39 -18.17
N LYS A 76 -10.89 7.26 -17.31
CA LYS A 76 -12.22 7.86 -17.53
C LYS A 76 -12.17 9.38 -17.55
N PHE A 77 -11.40 9.99 -16.63
CA PHE A 77 -11.40 11.44 -16.43
C PHE A 77 -10.09 12.12 -16.86
N LYS A 78 -9.15 11.40 -17.49
CA LYS A 78 -7.83 11.89 -17.92
C LYS A 78 -7.08 12.61 -16.79
N LEU A 79 -7.05 11.96 -15.60
CA LEU A 79 -6.50 12.57 -14.40
C LEU A 79 -4.97 12.57 -14.41
N GLU A 80 -4.39 13.63 -13.81
CA GLU A 80 -2.97 13.66 -13.47
C GLU A 80 -2.65 12.64 -12.36
N PRO A 81 -1.42 12.08 -12.33
CA PRO A 81 -1.02 11.07 -11.34
C PRO A 81 -1.26 11.49 -9.87
N GLU A 82 -1.09 12.78 -9.57
CA GLU A 82 -1.27 13.37 -8.24
C GLU A 82 -2.74 13.57 -7.86
N SER A 83 -3.67 13.27 -8.76
CA SER A 83 -5.11 13.33 -8.46
C SER A 83 -5.58 12.18 -7.58
N ILE A 84 -4.79 11.07 -7.54
CA ILE A 84 -5.07 9.91 -6.70
C ILE A 84 -3.81 9.59 -5.91
N VAL A 85 -3.85 9.85 -4.61
CA VAL A 85 -2.71 9.77 -3.70
C VAL A 85 -2.87 8.61 -2.74
N PHE A 86 -1.78 7.88 -2.48
CA PHE A 86 -1.69 6.84 -1.47
C PHE A 86 -0.74 7.31 -0.36
N LEU A 87 -1.25 7.39 0.87
CA LEU A 87 -0.41 7.63 2.03
C LEU A 87 0.12 6.31 2.58
N ARG A 88 1.25 6.39 3.26
CA ARG A 88 1.90 5.27 3.92
C ARG A 88 1.27 5.07 5.28
N GLY A 89 0.58 3.96 5.48
CA GLY A 89 0.12 3.51 6.79
C GLY A 89 1.14 2.60 7.48
N ALA A 90 0.86 2.23 8.72
CA ALA A 90 1.71 1.33 9.52
C ALA A 90 1.90 -0.03 8.85
N GLN A 91 0.85 -0.57 8.21
CA GLN A 91 0.92 -1.86 7.52
C GLN A 91 1.83 -1.81 6.29
N GLU A 92 1.75 -0.74 5.50
CA GLU A 92 2.64 -0.53 4.35
C GLU A 92 4.09 -0.32 4.80
N GLU A 93 4.31 0.40 5.91
CA GLU A 93 5.64 0.62 6.47
C GLU A 93 6.26 -0.70 6.92
N MET A 94 5.54 -1.51 7.70
CA MET A 94 6.00 -2.83 8.15
C MET A 94 6.31 -3.74 6.97
N PHE A 95 5.43 -3.80 5.96
CA PHE A 95 5.66 -4.62 4.77
C PHE A 95 6.86 -4.12 3.95
N SER A 96 7.05 -2.82 3.83
CA SER A 96 8.23 -2.24 3.16
C SER A 96 9.54 -2.59 3.89
N LYS A 97 9.53 -2.62 5.23
CA LYS A 97 10.68 -3.07 6.04
C LYS A 97 10.92 -4.58 5.92
N LEU A 98 9.85 -5.37 5.80
CA LEU A 98 9.96 -6.80 5.57
C LEU A 98 10.69 -7.12 4.25
N LEU A 99 10.48 -6.33 3.19
CA LEU A 99 11.21 -6.48 1.93
C LEU A 99 12.72 -6.24 2.05
N GLN A 100 13.17 -5.69 3.18
CA GLN A 100 14.55 -5.39 3.51
C GLN A 100 15.03 -6.15 4.76
N LEU A 101 14.37 -7.25 5.11
CA LEU A 101 14.62 -8.01 6.34
C LEU A 101 16.08 -8.45 6.50
N GLN A 102 16.81 -8.67 5.39
CA GLN A 102 18.24 -9.02 5.40
C GLN A 102 19.14 -7.94 6.03
N LEU A 103 18.63 -6.72 6.18
CA LEU A 103 19.35 -5.61 6.82
C LEU A 103 19.02 -5.46 8.32
N ALA A 104 18.11 -6.28 8.82
CA ALA A 104 17.67 -6.21 10.21
C ALA A 104 18.72 -6.79 11.16
N PRO A 105 18.96 -6.16 12.33
CA PRO A 105 19.92 -6.67 13.31
C PRO A 105 19.43 -7.95 13.99
N ASN A 106 18.13 -8.10 14.22
CA ASN A 106 17.47 -9.28 14.79
C ASN A 106 16.23 -9.68 13.97
N PRO A 107 16.40 -10.39 12.85
CA PRO A 107 15.31 -10.73 11.95
C PRO A 107 14.20 -11.55 12.61
N THR A 108 14.54 -12.45 13.54
CA THR A 108 13.58 -13.33 14.20
C THR A 108 12.58 -12.55 15.06
N GLU A 109 13.06 -11.70 15.96
CA GLU A 109 12.18 -10.87 16.80
C GLU A 109 11.34 -9.90 15.99
N ILE A 110 11.94 -9.31 14.94
CA ILE A 110 11.23 -8.39 14.04
C ILE A 110 10.09 -9.10 13.33
N ILE A 111 10.30 -10.33 12.83
CA ILE A 111 9.25 -11.11 12.17
C ILE A 111 8.15 -11.49 13.16
N GLU A 112 8.47 -11.93 14.36
CA GLU A 112 7.46 -12.25 15.37
C GLU A 112 6.60 -11.02 15.67
N TRP A 113 7.23 -9.88 15.95
CA TRP A 113 6.52 -8.62 16.18
C TRP A 113 5.64 -8.21 14.99
N MET A 114 6.15 -8.28 13.76
CA MET A 114 5.36 -7.96 12.56
C MET A 114 4.15 -8.88 12.37
N PHE A 115 4.29 -10.15 12.72
CA PHE A 115 3.22 -11.14 12.61
C PHE A 115 2.12 -10.90 13.64
N ASP A 116 2.48 -10.55 14.86
CA ASP A 116 1.53 -10.15 15.91
C ASP A 116 0.74 -8.87 15.51
N HIS A 117 1.29 -8.08 14.56
CA HIS A 117 0.65 -6.88 14.02
C HIS A 117 0.00 -7.08 12.65
N GLY A 118 -0.18 -8.33 12.20
CA GLY A 118 -1.01 -8.67 11.04
C GLY A 118 -0.29 -8.73 9.69
N VAL A 119 1.03 -8.58 9.63
CA VAL A 119 1.81 -8.70 8.39
C VAL A 119 1.80 -10.14 7.85
N ASN A 120 1.66 -11.15 8.71
CA ASN A 120 1.51 -12.56 8.35
C ASN A 120 0.37 -12.78 7.34
N GLU A 121 -0.78 -12.11 7.53
CA GLU A 121 -1.91 -12.24 6.61
C GLU A 121 -1.60 -11.66 5.21
N THR A 122 -0.84 -10.56 5.17
CA THR A 122 -0.36 -10.01 3.89
C THR A 122 0.56 -11.00 3.19
N ILE A 123 1.53 -11.59 3.89
CA ILE A 123 2.47 -12.58 3.33
C ILE A 123 1.73 -13.79 2.80
N LYS A 124 0.75 -14.33 3.55
CA LYS A 124 -0.09 -15.46 3.13
C LYS A 124 -0.85 -15.15 1.83
N SER A 125 -1.36 -13.94 1.68
CA SER A 125 -2.07 -13.54 0.45
C SER A 125 -1.17 -13.54 -0.80
N TYR A 126 0.14 -13.42 -0.62
CA TYR A 126 1.14 -13.55 -1.68
C TYR A 126 1.68 -14.98 -1.86
N GLY A 127 1.17 -15.96 -1.10
CA GLY A 127 1.49 -17.38 -1.25
C GLY A 127 2.66 -17.88 -0.40
N PHE A 128 3.09 -17.13 0.61
CA PHE A 128 4.13 -17.57 1.55
C PHE A 128 3.52 -18.01 2.88
N SER A 129 4.08 -19.03 3.51
CA SER A 129 3.60 -19.51 4.81
C SER A 129 4.31 -18.81 5.96
N GLU A 130 3.61 -18.65 7.08
CA GLU A 130 4.16 -18.06 8.29
C GLU A 130 5.33 -18.88 8.86
N SER A 131 5.19 -20.22 8.84
CA SER A 131 6.24 -21.14 9.32
C SER A 131 7.51 -21.08 8.49
N GLU A 132 7.36 -20.96 7.15
CA GLU A 132 8.48 -20.76 6.24
C GLU A 132 9.26 -19.49 6.59
N VAL A 133 8.56 -18.36 6.74
CA VAL A 133 9.20 -17.07 7.02
C VAL A 133 9.91 -17.06 8.37
N LYS A 134 9.30 -17.65 9.42
CA LYS A 134 9.95 -17.79 10.74
C LYS A 134 11.23 -18.65 10.66
N SER A 135 11.18 -19.76 9.92
CA SER A 135 12.37 -20.60 9.69
C SER A 135 13.47 -19.86 8.93
N ILE A 136 13.10 -19.08 7.91
CA ILE A 136 14.06 -18.29 7.14
C ILE A 136 14.67 -17.17 7.98
N ALA A 137 13.91 -16.51 8.83
CA ALA A 137 14.40 -15.44 9.71
C ALA A 137 15.53 -15.90 10.65
N SER A 138 15.54 -17.19 11.06
CA SER A 138 16.61 -17.80 11.87
C SER A 138 17.76 -18.42 11.08
N SER A 139 17.66 -18.50 9.73
CA SER A 139 18.58 -19.26 8.87
C SER A 139 19.76 -18.46 8.30
N GLY A 140 19.91 -17.20 8.73
CA GLY A 140 21.00 -16.30 8.34
C GLY A 140 20.75 -15.45 7.11
N THR A 141 21.53 -14.40 6.96
CA THR A 141 21.32 -13.28 6.00
C THR A 141 21.21 -13.74 4.54
N ILE A 142 21.96 -14.76 4.11
CA ILE A 142 21.92 -15.26 2.74
C ILE A 142 20.54 -15.83 2.38
N ASN A 143 19.96 -16.65 3.26
CA ASN A 143 18.64 -17.24 3.06
C ASN A 143 17.54 -16.20 3.14
N ILE A 144 17.64 -15.25 4.07
CA ILE A 144 16.74 -14.10 4.15
C ILE A 144 16.79 -13.30 2.84
N SER A 145 17.98 -13.01 2.31
CA SER A 145 18.14 -12.27 1.05
C SER A 145 17.53 -13.01 -0.15
N LYS A 146 17.68 -14.32 -0.24
CA LYS A 146 17.02 -15.13 -1.28
C LYS A 146 15.50 -15.05 -1.18
N TRP A 147 14.97 -15.18 0.03
CA TRP A 147 13.54 -15.11 0.28
C TRP A 147 12.95 -13.73 -0.03
N THR A 148 13.57 -12.63 0.47
CA THR A 148 13.13 -11.26 0.16
C THR A 148 13.19 -10.95 -1.33
N THR A 149 14.18 -11.50 -2.06
CA THR A 149 14.24 -11.42 -3.52
C THR A 149 13.05 -12.15 -4.16
N GLY A 150 12.69 -13.34 -3.68
CA GLY A 150 11.51 -14.08 -4.12
C GLY A 150 10.21 -13.31 -3.90
N LEU A 151 10.04 -12.71 -2.71
CA LEU A 151 8.87 -11.89 -2.38
C LEU A 151 8.79 -10.64 -3.27
N ASN A 152 9.91 -9.95 -3.50
CA ASN A 152 9.98 -8.82 -4.44
C ASN A 152 9.58 -9.23 -5.86
N LYS A 153 10.05 -10.39 -6.34
CA LYS A 153 9.65 -10.93 -7.65
C LYS A 153 8.16 -11.23 -7.71
N THR A 154 7.59 -11.77 -6.64
CA THR A 154 6.14 -11.98 -6.53
C THR A 154 5.36 -10.67 -6.61
N LEU A 155 5.84 -9.60 -5.97
CA LEU A 155 5.23 -8.27 -6.10
C LEU A 155 5.31 -7.74 -7.55
N GLN A 156 6.45 -7.90 -8.21
CA GLN A 156 6.65 -7.48 -9.61
C GLN A 156 5.69 -8.20 -10.57
N ASN A 157 5.38 -9.47 -10.31
CA ASN A 157 4.43 -10.25 -11.10
C ASN A 157 2.95 -9.80 -10.93
N ASN A 158 2.67 -8.93 -9.96
CA ASN A 158 1.34 -8.35 -9.76
C ASN A 158 1.33 -6.90 -10.25
N LEU A 159 0.47 -6.62 -11.23
CA LEU A 159 0.43 -5.32 -11.92
C LEU A 159 0.26 -4.16 -10.93
N GLY A 160 1.21 -3.25 -10.93
CA GLY A 160 1.17 -2.00 -10.16
C GLY A 160 1.54 -2.14 -8.67
N HIS A 161 1.71 -3.37 -8.12
CA HIS A 161 2.01 -3.56 -6.70
C HIS A 161 3.35 -2.94 -6.29
N THR A 162 4.40 -3.18 -7.07
CA THR A 162 5.72 -2.55 -6.83
C THR A 162 5.62 -1.02 -6.89
N GLN A 163 4.93 -0.47 -7.89
CA GLN A 163 4.75 0.97 -8.06
C GLN A 163 3.94 1.58 -6.92
N TYR A 164 2.97 0.85 -6.36
CA TYR A 164 2.23 1.28 -5.18
C TYR A 164 3.19 1.57 -4.02
N PHE A 165 4.01 0.59 -3.60
CA PHE A 165 4.96 0.74 -2.50
C PHE A 165 6.03 1.83 -2.75
N LEU A 166 6.49 1.97 -3.99
CA LEU A 166 7.49 2.98 -4.38
C LEU A 166 6.93 4.42 -4.42
N ASN A 167 5.61 4.59 -4.51
CA ASN A 167 4.97 5.90 -4.66
C ASN A 167 4.17 6.36 -3.43
N LEU A 168 4.22 5.61 -2.33
CA LEU A 168 3.58 6.01 -1.07
C LEU A 168 4.10 7.37 -0.59
N LYS A 169 3.20 8.18 -0.06
CA LYS A 169 3.49 9.51 0.46
C LYS A 169 3.31 9.54 1.98
N HIS A 170 3.99 10.46 2.66
CA HIS A 170 3.85 10.65 4.09
C HIS A 170 2.63 11.50 4.43
N ALA A 171 2.37 12.53 3.61
CA ALA A 171 1.22 13.41 3.78
C ALA A 171 0.78 14.04 2.45
N ALA A 172 -0.46 14.50 2.43
CA ALA A 172 -0.96 15.39 1.38
C ALA A 172 -1.68 16.57 2.01
N TYR A 173 -1.71 17.70 1.32
CA TYR A 173 -2.40 18.90 1.79
C TYR A 173 -3.20 19.56 0.68
N SER A 174 -4.29 20.22 1.06
CA SER A 174 -5.10 20.98 0.10
C SER A 174 -4.33 22.19 -0.43
N ASN A 175 -4.63 22.63 -1.64
CA ASN A 175 -4.01 23.82 -2.25
C ASN A 175 -4.17 25.09 -1.41
N THR A 176 -5.22 25.18 -0.60
CA THR A 176 -5.44 26.28 0.36
C THR A 176 -4.59 26.12 1.63
N LYS A 177 -3.87 25.01 1.79
CA LYS A 177 -3.11 24.63 3.01
C LYS A 177 -3.94 24.58 4.31
N LYS A 178 -5.27 24.49 4.18
CA LYS A 178 -6.18 24.42 5.34
C LYS A 178 -6.43 23.01 5.83
N ILE A 179 -6.22 22.01 4.98
CA ILE A 179 -6.46 20.60 5.30
C ILE A 179 -5.17 19.84 5.04
N LEU A 180 -4.72 19.10 6.06
CA LEU A 180 -3.61 18.18 6.00
C LEU A 180 -4.15 16.75 6.16
N PHE A 181 -3.74 15.85 5.26
CA PHE A 181 -4.06 14.42 5.30
C PHE A 181 -2.82 13.65 5.72
N VAL A 182 -2.94 12.84 6.73
CA VAL A 182 -1.92 11.92 7.27
C VAL A 182 -2.55 10.57 7.59
N ASN A 183 -1.71 9.53 7.79
CA ASN A 183 -2.14 8.26 8.37
C ASN A 183 -2.21 8.39 9.88
#